data_3d767cd4e0900de23fa0a1f47f4645d8
#
_entry.id   3d767cd4e0900de23fa0a1f47f4645d8
#
_cell.length_a   1.000
_cell.length_b   1.000
_cell.length_c   1.000
_cell.angle_alpha   90.00
_cell.angle_beta   90.00
_cell.angle_gamma   90.00
#
_symmetry.space_group_name_H-M   'P 1'
#
loop_
_entity.id
_entity.type
_entity.pdbx_description
1 polymer ?
#
loop_
_entity_poly.entity_id
_entity_poly.type
_entity_poly.pdbx_seq_one_letter_code
_entity_poly.pdbx_strand_id
1 'polypeptide(L)'
;MIRLFKEKNAFLCTTLSPALPYALFDRSITNATEIEQFNGNVVFEGIIDCAKKAIANDIPVVLGNDVGCPWITQYDFWRELFYIHKYVGVSNAFALYTATARAAEMAGIGAETGTIEPGKSADLIVIAENPLEDLRALRKVEMVVTQGRKNDHPQVKINPVVTAELDQFLVE
;
A
#
# COMPACT_ATOMS: atom_id res chain seq x y z
N MET A 1 14.89 -10.97 -16.10
CA MET A 1 13.62 -10.63 -15.42
C MET A 1 12.94 -9.42 -16.09
N ILE A 2 13.55 -8.21 -16.11
CA ILE A 2 13.00 -6.97 -16.69
C ILE A 2 12.45 -7.17 -18.12
N ARG A 3 13.25 -7.78 -19.02
CA ARG A 3 12.81 -8.08 -20.40
C ARG A 3 11.49 -8.88 -20.43
N LEU A 4 11.38 -9.89 -19.58
CA LEU A 4 10.20 -10.74 -19.54
C LEU A 4 8.95 -9.98 -19.06
N PHE A 5 9.09 -9.10 -18.05
CA PHE A 5 8.00 -8.22 -17.61
C PHE A 5 7.47 -7.36 -18.75
N LYS A 6 8.39 -6.72 -19.50
CA LYS A 6 8.04 -5.88 -20.66
C LYS A 6 7.39 -6.68 -21.80
N GLU A 7 7.96 -7.84 -22.16
CA GLU A 7 7.42 -8.71 -23.21
C GLU A 7 6.01 -9.24 -22.89
N LYS A 8 5.71 -9.42 -21.60
CA LYS A 8 4.42 -9.95 -21.13
C LYS A 8 3.45 -8.88 -20.64
N ASN A 9 3.83 -7.60 -20.68
CA ASN A 9 3.06 -6.51 -20.09
C ASN A 9 2.64 -6.83 -18.65
N ALA A 10 3.56 -7.41 -17.87
CA ALA A 10 3.29 -7.89 -16.53
C ALA A 10 3.41 -6.73 -15.51
N PHE A 11 2.60 -6.79 -14.47
CA PHE A 11 2.64 -5.86 -13.34
C PHE A 11 3.50 -6.43 -12.22
N LEU A 12 4.17 -5.55 -11.47
CA LEU A 12 4.78 -5.86 -10.19
C LEU A 12 3.84 -5.40 -9.08
N CYS A 13 3.33 -6.32 -8.27
CA CYS A 13 2.63 -5.97 -7.04
C CYS A 13 3.63 -5.99 -5.89
N THR A 14 3.85 -4.84 -5.25
CA THR A 14 4.71 -4.74 -4.06
C THR A 14 3.89 -4.94 -2.79
N THR A 15 4.52 -5.51 -1.76
CA THR A 15 3.93 -5.74 -0.44
C THR A 15 5.00 -5.51 0.63
N LEU A 16 5.23 -4.24 1.00
CA LEU A 16 6.20 -3.85 2.03
C LEU A 16 5.70 -4.19 3.44
N SER A 17 4.39 -4.04 3.65
CA SER A 17 3.75 -4.21 4.95
C SER A 17 4.06 -5.54 5.65
N PRO A 18 4.04 -6.73 5.00
CA PRO A 18 4.33 -8.00 5.67
C PRO A 18 5.78 -8.15 6.10
N ALA A 19 6.71 -7.57 5.34
CA ALA A 19 8.14 -7.69 5.63
C ALA A 19 8.60 -6.72 6.73
N LEU A 20 7.97 -5.55 6.85
CA LEU A 20 8.36 -4.47 7.74
C LEU A 20 8.44 -4.90 9.22
N PRO A 21 7.45 -5.59 9.82
CA PRO A 21 7.52 -6.03 11.22
C PRO A 21 8.70 -6.97 11.50
N TYR A 22 8.96 -7.90 10.60
CA TYR A 22 10.09 -8.83 10.77
C TYR A 22 11.46 -8.18 10.53
N ALA A 23 11.50 -7.12 9.73
CA ALA A 23 12.73 -6.37 9.49
C ALA A 23 13.03 -5.36 10.60
N LEU A 24 12.03 -4.59 11.05
CA LEU A 24 12.25 -3.35 11.78
C LEU A 24 11.73 -3.35 13.23
N PHE A 25 10.82 -4.25 13.62
CA PHE A 25 10.36 -4.33 15.00
C PHE A 25 11.43 -4.93 15.90
N ASP A 26 11.38 -4.59 17.18
CA ASP A 26 12.13 -5.32 18.19
C ASP A 26 11.69 -6.79 18.23
N ARG A 27 12.63 -7.71 18.35
CA ARG A 27 12.35 -9.15 18.36
C ARG A 27 11.44 -9.59 19.52
N SER A 28 11.43 -8.85 20.63
CA SER A 28 10.52 -9.13 21.74
C SER A 28 9.04 -8.92 21.37
N ILE A 29 8.75 -8.09 20.36
CA ILE A 29 7.41 -7.81 19.86
C ILE A 29 6.95 -8.90 18.89
N THR A 30 7.82 -9.30 17.98
CA THR A 30 7.51 -10.29 16.93
C THR A 30 7.74 -11.73 17.38
N ASN A 31 8.50 -11.94 18.46
CA ASN A 31 9.09 -13.22 18.88
C ASN A 31 9.98 -13.87 17.80
N ALA A 32 10.50 -13.07 16.89
CA ALA A 32 11.36 -13.55 15.82
C ALA A 32 12.75 -13.93 16.35
N THR A 33 13.30 -14.99 15.81
CA THR A 33 14.71 -15.37 16.00
C THR A 33 15.62 -14.41 15.23
N GLU A 34 16.94 -14.45 15.51
CA GLU A 34 17.91 -13.66 14.75
C GLU A 34 17.91 -13.96 13.26
N ILE A 35 17.76 -15.25 12.92
CA ILE A 35 17.72 -15.69 11.52
C ILE A 35 16.45 -15.18 10.84
N GLU A 36 15.30 -15.23 11.51
CA GLU A 36 14.04 -14.71 10.96
C GLU A 36 14.09 -13.19 10.76
N GLN A 37 14.66 -12.45 11.71
CA GLN A 37 14.85 -11.00 11.53
C GLN A 37 15.85 -10.69 10.41
N PHE A 38 16.95 -11.42 10.33
CA PHE A 38 17.91 -11.29 9.23
C PHE A 38 17.22 -11.53 7.87
N ASN A 39 16.45 -12.61 7.75
CA ASN A 39 15.67 -12.91 6.54
C ASN A 39 14.60 -11.83 6.27
N GLY A 40 13.95 -11.33 7.31
CA GLY A 40 13.00 -10.21 7.20
C GLY A 40 13.65 -8.97 6.59
N ASN A 41 14.85 -8.60 7.04
CA ASN A 41 15.62 -7.49 6.47
C ASN A 41 15.96 -7.73 4.99
N VAL A 42 16.47 -8.93 4.66
CA VAL A 42 16.81 -9.28 3.26
C VAL A 42 15.59 -9.17 2.35
N VAL A 43 14.44 -9.66 2.81
CA VAL A 43 13.18 -9.59 2.04
C VAL A 43 12.72 -8.14 1.91
N PHE A 44 12.71 -7.37 2.99
CA PHE A 44 12.28 -5.96 3.00
C PHE A 44 13.11 -5.10 2.04
N GLU A 45 14.44 -5.17 2.17
CA GLU A 45 15.36 -4.47 1.27
C GLU A 45 15.21 -4.95 -0.19
N GLY A 46 15.02 -6.27 -0.38
CA GLY A 46 14.81 -6.86 -1.70
C GLY A 46 13.54 -6.36 -2.38
N ILE A 47 12.44 -6.18 -1.64
CA ILE A 47 11.19 -5.59 -2.17
C ILE A 47 11.41 -4.14 -2.59
N ILE A 48 12.09 -3.34 -1.76
CA ILE A 48 12.42 -1.94 -2.05
C ILE A 48 13.26 -1.83 -3.33
N ASP A 49 14.35 -2.61 -3.42
CA ASP A 49 15.24 -2.62 -4.59
C ASP A 49 14.50 -3.09 -5.85
N CYS A 50 13.66 -4.11 -5.74
CA CYS A 50 12.82 -4.60 -6.84
C CYS A 50 11.86 -3.52 -7.33
N ALA A 51 11.18 -2.81 -6.43
CA ALA A 51 10.27 -1.71 -6.77
C ALA A 51 11.01 -0.56 -7.48
N LYS A 52 12.16 -0.12 -6.95
CA LYS A 52 13.01 0.90 -7.57
C LYS A 52 13.44 0.50 -8.98
N LYS A 53 13.88 -0.74 -9.16
CA LYS A 53 14.29 -1.26 -10.48
C LYS A 53 13.11 -1.37 -11.45
N ALA A 54 11.94 -1.77 -10.97
CA ALA A 54 10.74 -1.83 -11.81
C ALA A 54 10.35 -0.45 -12.32
N ILE A 55 10.28 0.54 -11.43
CA ILE A 55 9.94 1.93 -11.76
C ILE A 55 10.96 2.51 -12.75
N ALA A 56 12.26 2.34 -12.48
CA ALA A 56 13.34 2.82 -13.36
C ALA A 56 13.35 2.18 -14.76
N ASN A 57 12.61 1.09 -14.95
CA ASN A 57 12.49 0.38 -16.22
C ASN A 57 11.09 0.43 -16.81
N ASP A 58 10.22 1.33 -16.36
CA ASP A 58 8.84 1.50 -16.82
C ASP A 58 7.98 0.22 -16.69
N ILE A 59 8.31 -0.65 -15.74
CA ILE A 59 7.45 -1.78 -15.38
C ILE A 59 6.32 -1.25 -14.50
N PRO A 60 5.05 -1.52 -14.83
CA PRO A 60 3.94 -1.03 -14.02
C PRO A 60 3.96 -1.65 -12.62
N VAL A 61 3.95 -0.78 -11.61
CA VAL A 61 3.93 -1.15 -10.19
C VAL A 61 2.54 -0.87 -9.63
N VAL A 62 2.03 -1.80 -8.84
CA VAL A 62 0.81 -1.67 -8.03
C VAL A 62 1.11 -2.06 -6.59
N LEU A 63 0.22 -1.71 -5.67
CA LEU A 63 0.37 -1.98 -4.25
C LEU A 63 -0.56 -3.09 -3.79
N GLY A 64 -0.05 -3.93 -2.90
CA GLY A 64 -0.80 -4.88 -2.10
C GLY A 64 -0.27 -4.84 -0.67
N ASN A 65 -1.04 -5.28 0.32
CA ASN A 65 -0.59 -5.35 1.71
C ASN A 65 -0.64 -6.76 2.31
N ASP A 66 -1.05 -7.75 1.52
CA ASP A 66 -1.10 -9.16 1.94
C ASP A 66 -1.85 -9.36 3.28
N VAL A 67 -3.06 -8.79 3.33
CA VAL A 67 -3.94 -8.89 4.51
C VAL A 67 -4.14 -10.36 4.93
N GLY A 68 -3.94 -10.63 6.23
CA GLY A 68 -3.95 -11.97 6.81
C GLY A 68 -2.59 -12.40 7.35
N CYS A 69 -1.50 -11.76 6.93
CA CYS A 69 -0.22 -11.89 7.60
C CYS A 69 -0.24 -11.25 9.00
N PRO A 70 0.58 -11.72 9.95
CA PRO A 70 0.72 -11.06 11.24
C PRO A 70 1.04 -9.57 11.08
N TRP A 71 0.43 -8.73 11.93
CA TRP A 71 0.56 -7.26 11.93
C TRP A 71 -0.11 -6.54 10.77
N ILE A 72 -0.69 -7.25 9.78
CA ILE A 72 -1.36 -6.65 8.63
C ILE A 72 -2.87 -6.67 8.83
N THR A 73 -3.45 -5.49 8.95
CA THR A 73 -4.88 -5.31 9.19
C THR A 73 -5.61 -4.83 7.93
N GLN A 74 -6.89 -5.20 7.81
CA GLN A 74 -7.72 -4.86 6.66
C GLN A 74 -8.04 -3.35 6.55
N TYR A 75 -7.81 -2.58 7.61
CA TYR A 75 -8.07 -1.14 7.64
C TYR A 75 -6.83 -0.26 7.43
N ASP A 76 -5.66 -0.87 7.29
CA ASP A 76 -4.37 -0.16 7.26
C ASP A 76 -3.70 -0.16 5.88
N PHE A 77 -4.43 -0.44 4.80
CA PHE A 77 -3.86 -0.42 3.44
C PHE A 77 -3.18 0.91 3.08
N TRP A 78 -3.64 2.02 3.63
CA TRP A 78 -3.03 3.33 3.45
C TRP A 78 -1.54 3.38 3.89
N ARG A 79 -1.12 2.51 4.80
CA ARG A 79 0.28 2.39 5.22
C ARG A 79 1.18 1.90 4.10
N GLU A 80 0.69 1.02 3.23
CA GLU A 80 1.46 0.57 2.07
C GLU A 80 1.79 1.73 1.13
N LEU A 81 0.85 2.69 0.96
CA LEU A 81 1.09 3.91 0.18
C LEU A 81 2.16 4.79 0.85
N PHE A 82 2.11 4.91 2.17
CA PHE A 82 3.12 5.64 2.93
C PHE A 82 4.49 4.93 2.86
N TYR A 83 4.54 3.60 2.95
CA TYR A 83 5.79 2.85 2.92
C TYR A 83 6.46 2.90 1.54
N ILE A 84 5.71 2.80 0.45
CA ILE A 84 6.33 2.95 -0.88
C ILE A 84 6.88 4.37 -1.08
N HIS A 85 6.18 5.40 -0.58
CA HIS A 85 6.70 6.76 -0.57
C HIS A 85 8.01 6.86 0.23
N LYS A 86 7.98 6.43 1.48
CA LYS A 86 9.10 6.55 2.43
C LYS A 86 10.34 5.74 2.00
N TYR A 87 10.17 4.47 1.66
CA TYR A 87 11.30 3.55 1.45
C TYR A 87 11.73 3.43 -0.01
N VAL A 88 10.82 3.56 -0.95
CA VAL A 88 11.14 3.52 -2.39
C VAL A 88 11.46 4.93 -2.93
N GLY A 89 10.89 5.98 -2.33
CA GLY A 89 11.15 7.37 -2.69
C GLY A 89 10.26 7.90 -3.81
N VAL A 90 9.07 7.35 -3.98
CA VAL A 90 8.10 7.84 -4.96
C VAL A 90 7.31 9.03 -4.42
N SER A 91 6.71 9.83 -5.29
CA SER A 91 5.82 10.92 -4.87
C SER A 91 4.50 10.38 -4.30
N ASN A 92 3.82 11.18 -3.46
CA ASN A 92 2.47 10.86 -2.95
C ASN A 92 1.48 10.63 -4.09
N ALA A 93 1.56 11.44 -5.15
CA ALA A 93 0.73 11.28 -6.35
C ALA A 93 0.97 9.93 -7.03
N PHE A 94 2.22 9.48 -7.13
CA PHE A 94 2.54 8.17 -7.70
C PHE A 94 2.00 7.03 -6.80
N ALA A 95 2.16 7.12 -5.48
CA ALA A 95 1.61 6.13 -4.55
C ALA A 95 0.08 6.00 -4.69
N LEU A 96 -0.64 7.12 -4.74
CA LEU A 96 -2.09 7.14 -4.97
C LEU A 96 -2.46 6.53 -6.33
N TYR A 97 -1.74 6.88 -7.39
CA TYR A 97 -1.98 6.34 -8.72
C TYR A 97 -1.82 4.81 -8.76
N THR A 98 -0.78 4.26 -8.10
CA THR A 98 -0.54 2.82 -8.06
C THR A 98 -1.61 2.05 -7.29
N ALA A 99 -2.25 2.69 -6.30
CA ALA A 99 -3.31 2.09 -5.48
C ALA A 99 -4.73 2.29 -6.05
N THR A 100 -4.88 3.09 -7.11
CA THR A 100 -6.18 3.43 -7.71
C THR A 100 -6.22 3.04 -9.20
N ALA A 101 -5.93 3.98 -10.09
CA ALA A 101 -6.02 3.77 -11.55
C ALA A 101 -5.17 2.59 -12.04
N ARG A 102 -3.93 2.48 -11.57
CA ARG A 102 -3.04 1.39 -11.98
C ARG A 102 -3.49 0.03 -11.42
N ALA A 103 -4.02 0.01 -10.20
CA ALA A 103 -4.58 -1.21 -9.61
C ALA A 103 -5.83 -1.69 -10.37
N ALA A 104 -6.71 -0.77 -10.76
CA ALA A 104 -7.89 -1.08 -11.58
C ALA A 104 -7.50 -1.60 -12.97
N GLU A 105 -6.44 -1.03 -13.58
CA GLU A 105 -5.87 -1.52 -14.85
C GLU A 105 -5.36 -2.96 -14.70
N MET A 106 -4.57 -3.25 -13.66
CA MET A 106 -4.06 -4.60 -13.38
C MET A 106 -5.20 -5.61 -13.19
N ALA A 107 -6.26 -5.21 -12.50
CA ALA A 107 -7.43 -6.04 -12.26
C ALA A 107 -8.33 -6.22 -13.50
N GLY A 108 -8.04 -5.53 -14.61
CA GLY A 108 -8.84 -5.58 -15.83
C GLY A 108 -10.17 -4.80 -15.77
N ILE A 109 -10.36 -3.97 -14.75
CA ILE A 109 -11.59 -3.18 -14.51
C ILE A 109 -11.36 -1.67 -14.65
N GLY A 110 -10.27 -1.24 -15.26
CA GLY A 110 -9.92 0.17 -15.42
C GLY A 110 -10.93 1.00 -16.25
N ALA A 111 -11.74 0.32 -17.08
CA ALA A 111 -12.87 0.97 -17.77
C ALA A 111 -14.05 1.25 -16.82
N GLU A 112 -14.15 0.54 -15.71
CA GLU A 112 -15.28 0.59 -14.77
C GLU A 112 -15.00 1.48 -13.55
N THR A 113 -13.76 1.49 -13.05
CA THR A 113 -13.38 2.20 -11.82
C THR A 113 -11.90 2.61 -11.82
N GLY A 114 -11.40 3.13 -10.71
CA GLY A 114 -10.00 3.52 -10.50
C GLY A 114 -9.69 4.99 -10.79
N THR A 115 -10.58 5.69 -11.48
CA THR A 115 -10.51 7.15 -11.74
C THR A 115 -11.89 7.78 -11.60
N ILE A 116 -11.92 9.08 -11.29
CA ILE A 116 -13.17 9.85 -11.19
C ILE A 116 -13.48 10.43 -12.58
N GLU A 117 -14.30 9.72 -13.34
CA GLU A 117 -14.68 10.08 -14.70
C GLU A 117 -16.18 9.83 -14.95
N PRO A 118 -16.85 10.63 -15.79
CA PRO A 118 -18.23 10.35 -16.18
C PRO A 118 -18.38 8.97 -16.81
N GLY A 119 -19.38 8.22 -16.36
CA GLY A 119 -19.67 6.87 -16.87
C GLY A 119 -19.00 5.73 -16.09
N LYS A 120 -18.07 6.03 -15.20
CA LYS A 120 -17.47 5.02 -14.29
C LYS A 120 -18.29 4.84 -13.02
N SER A 121 -18.07 3.72 -12.36
CA SER A 121 -18.62 3.44 -11.02
C SER A 121 -18.13 4.50 -10.02
N ALA A 122 -19.04 4.98 -9.20
CA ALA A 122 -18.69 5.87 -8.10
C ALA A 122 -18.15 5.03 -6.92
N ASP A 123 -16.87 4.65 -7.01
CA ASP A 123 -16.09 4.00 -5.96
C ASP A 123 -15.04 5.00 -5.47
N LEU A 124 -15.32 5.66 -4.35
CA LEU A 124 -14.47 6.74 -3.84
C LEU A 124 -14.52 6.86 -2.32
N ILE A 125 -13.50 7.48 -1.78
CA ILE A 125 -13.44 7.89 -0.38
C ILE A 125 -13.37 9.42 -0.29
N VAL A 126 -13.93 9.98 0.78
CA VAL A 126 -13.80 11.39 1.12
C VAL A 126 -12.96 11.48 2.39
N ILE A 127 -11.98 12.34 2.38
CA ILE A 127 -11.06 12.62 3.48
C ILE A 127 -10.94 14.13 3.67
N ALA A 128 -10.65 14.59 4.89
CA ALA A 128 -10.60 16.02 5.22
C ALA A 128 -9.31 16.70 4.75
N GLU A 129 -8.20 15.98 4.77
CA GLU A 129 -6.87 16.52 4.50
C GLU A 129 -6.36 16.07 3.11
N ASN A 130 -5.40 16.81 2.54
CA ASN A 130 -4.89 16.52 1.20
C ASN A 130 -3.85 15.39 1.19
N PRO A 131 -4.14 14.20 0.63
CA PRO A 131 -3.19 13.09 0.59
C PRO A 131 -2.01 13.31 -0.36
N LEU A 132 -2.08 14.33 -1.23
CA LEU A 132 -0.93 14.73 -2.06
C LEU A 132 0.14 15.46 -1.24
N GLU A 133 -0.23 16.04 -0.11
CA GLU A 133 0.69 16.67 0.83
C GLU A 133 1.18 15.66 1.87
N ASP A 134 0.26 14.84 2.40
CA ASP A 134 0.57 13.82 3.42
C ASP A 134 -0.31 12.60 3.27
N LEU A 135 0.26 11.45 2.93
CA LEU A 135 -0.47 10.19 2.77
C LEU A 135 -1.13 9.69 4.07
N ARG A 136 -0.69 10.18 5.24
CA ARG A 136 -1.33 9.87 6.54
C ARG A 136 -2.76 10.41 6.64
N ALA A 137 -3.14 11.36 5.79
CA ALA A 137 -4.51 11.83 5.64
C ALA A 137 -5.50 10.70 5.32
N LEU A 138 -5.06 9.66 4.60
CA LEU A 138 -5.84 8.48 4.25
C LEU A 138 -6.27 7.63 5.46
N ARG A 139 -5.69 7.86 6.62
CA ARG A 139 -6.07 7.19 7.88
C ARG A 139 -7.47 7.56 8.35
N LYS A 140 -7.93 8.77 8.03
CA LYS A 140 -9.20 9.33 8.47
C LYS A 140 -10.17 9.47 7.30
N VAL A 141 -10.87 8.39 6.99
CA VAL A 141 -11.91 8.39 5.98
C VAL A 141 -13.21 8.90 6.59
N GLU A 142 -13.76 9.97 6.03
CA GLU A 142 -15.03 10.58 6.46
C GLU A 142 -16.23 9.91 5.81
N MET A 143 -16.08 9.47 4.56
CA MET A 143 -17.14 8.83 3.81
C MET A 143 -16.55 7.83 2.82
N VAL A 144 -17.27 6.72 2.64
CA VAL A 144 -17.01 5.74 1.58
C VAL A 144 -18.21 5.69 0.65
N VAL A 145 -17.96 5.73 -0.65
CA VAL A 145 -18.97 5.46 -1.67
C VAL A 145 -18.54 4.22 -2.44
N THR A 146 -19.43 3.24 -2.55
CA THR A 146 -19.19 2.01 -3.30
C THR A 146 -20.34 1.77 -4.26
N GLN A 147 -20.06 1.74 -5.54
CA GLN A 147 -21.07 1.63 -6.61
C GLN A 147 -22.20 2.64 -6.44
N GLY A 148 -21.85 3.88 -6.09
CA GLY A 148 -22.81 4.97 -5.83
C GLY A 148 -23.55 4.89 -4.48
N ARG A 149 -23.33 3.86 -3.68
CA ARG A 149 -23.91 3.73 -2.33
C ARG A 149 -23.01 4.38 -1.29
N LYS A 150 -23.59 5.33 -0.57
CA LYS A 150 -22.90 6.17 0.40
C LYS A 150 -22.91 5.56 1.80
N ASN A 151 -21.77 5.59 2.48
CA ASN A 151 -21.60 5.35 3.91
C ASN A 151 -20.91 6.57 4.53
N ASP A 152 -21.68 7.39 5.25
CA ASP A 152 -21.23 8.67 5.83
C ASP A 152 -20.40 8.51 7.11
N HIS A 153 -20.43 7.36 7.75
CA HIS A 153 -19.76 7.12 9.01
C HIS A 153 -19.14 5.72 9.00
N PRO A 154 -18.13 5.49 8.12
CA PRO A 154 -17.48 4.19 8.08
C PRO A 154 -16.83 3.88 9.43
N GLN A 155 -17.17 2.72 10.00
CA GLN A 155 -16.61 2.27 11.27
C GLN A 155 -15.79 1.01 11.05
N VAL A 156 -14.63 0.96 11.69
CA VAL A 156 -13.76 -0.21 11.70
C VAL A 156 -13.26 -0.50 13.11
N LYS A 157 -13.22 -1.77 13.47
CA LYS A 157 -12.64 -2.18 14.75
C LYS A 157 -11.12 -2.18 14.64
N ILE A 158 -10.50 -1.21 15.29
CA ILE A 158 -9.05 -1.05 15.32
C ILE A 158 -8.44 -1.93 16.42
N ASN A 159 -7.30 -2.55 16.14
CA ASN A 159 -6.45 -3.16 17.15
C ASN A 159 -5.44 -2.11 17.64
N PRO A 160 -5.58 -1.56 18.85
CA PRO A 160 -4.75 -0.45 19.31
C PRO A 160 -3.28 -0.85 19.50
N VAL A 161 -3.00 -2.10 19.85
CA VAL A 161 -1.63 -2.60 20.03
C VAL A 161 -0.90 -2.63 18.70
N VAL A 162 -1.49 -3.27 17.68
CA VAL A 162 -0.91 -3.34 16.34
C VAL A 162 -0.74 -1.93 15.75
N THR A 163 -1.73 -1.07 15.93
CA THR A 163 -1.67 0.30 15.42
C THR A 163 -0.52 1.09 16.07
N ALA A 164 -0.35 0.99 17.40
CA ALA A 164 0.72 1.70 18.10
C ALA A 164 2.12 1.26 17.66
N GLU A 165 2.33 -0.05 17.44
CA GLU A 165 3.61 -0.56 16.95
C GLU A 165 3.91 -0.10 15.52
N LEU A 166 2.92 -0.13 14.64
CA LEU A 166 3.09 0.31 13.25
C LEU A 166 3.25 1.84 13.13
N ASP A 167 2.68 2.61 14.05
CA ASP A 167 2.76 4.08 14.03
C ASP A 167 4.19 4.60 14.28
N GLN A 168 5.06 3.81 14.90
CA GLN A 168 6.47 4.15 15.10
C GLN A 168 7.22 4.36 13.77
N PHE A 169 6.74 3.79 12.68
CA PHE A 169 7.35 3.88 11.35
C PHE A 169 6.76 4.98 10.45
N LEU A 170 5.83 5.79 10.98
CA LEU A 170 5.22 6.92 10.28
C LEU A 170 6.01 8.23 10.37
N VAL A 171 7.20 8.23 10.96
CA VAL A 171 8.12 9.37 10.99
C VAL A 171 8.89 9.41 9.66
N GLU A 172 9.02 10.60 9.06
CA GLU A 172 9.84 10.85 7.87
C GLU A 172 11.33 10.82 8.17
#